data_941e622cb58ad5b971bacaa636587939
#
_entry.id   941e622cb58ad5b971bacaa636587939
#
_cell.length_a   1.000
_cell.length_b   1.000
_cell.length_c   1.000
_cell.angle_alpha   90.00
_cell.angle_beta   90.00
_cell.angle_gamma   90.00
#
_symmetry.space_group_name_H-M   'P 1'
#
loop_
_entity.id
_entity.type
_entity.pdbx_description
1 polymer ?
#
loop_
_entity_poly.entity_id
_entity_poly.type
_entity_poly.pdbx_seq_one_letter_code
_entity_poly.pdbx_strand_id
1 'polypeptide(L)'
;AYYIDGADEVSPNYELIKGGGGAHTREKIVASASNEFVCIVDETKLVSQLGAFPLPVEVLPESRSLVARKIVSMGGTPIYRTGFITDQGNEILDVKDLDISNPEAIEALLNNIPGVVDNGIFAFNKPKKVLVSS
;
A
#
# COMPACT_ATOMS: atom_id res chain seq x y z
N ALA A 1 -7.14 -8.55 19.98
CA ALA A 1 -7.83 -7.38 19.48
C ALA A 1 -8.13 -7.52 17.99
N TYR A 2 -9.19 -6.89 17.55
CA TYR A 2 -9.60 -6.88 16.15
C TYR A 2 -9.17 -5.58 15.51
N TYR A 3 -8.81 -5.64 14.23
CA TYR A 3 -8.59 -4.46 13.41
C TYR A 3 -9.60 -4.49 12.26
N ILE A 4 -10.40 -3.45 12.13
CA ILE A 4 -11.43 -3.33 11.09
C ILE A 4 -11.15 -2.05 10.32
N ASP A 5 -10.97 -2.18 9.00
CA ASP A 5 -10.66 -1.02 8.16
C ASP A 5 -11.07 -1.27 6.72
N GLY A 6 -11.02 -0.22 5.89
CA GLY A 6 -11.27 -0.29 4.46
C GLY A 6 -10.01 -0.53 3.66
N ALA A 7 -10.17 -0.47 2.35
CA ALA A 7 -9.04 -0.55 1.42
C ALA A 7 -9.40 0.20 0.14
N ASP A 8 -8.38 0.58 -0.63
CA ASP A 8 -8.57 1.22 -1.93
C ASP A 8 -8.79 0.20 -3.04
N GLU A 9 -8.15 -0.98 -2.91
CA GLU A 9 -8.38 -2.13 -3.80
C GLU A 9 -8.31 -3.43 -3.02
N VAL A 10 -9.09 -4.42 -3.44
CA VAL A 10 -9.08 -5.78 -2.87
C VAL A 10 -9.05 -6.77 -4.02
N SER A 11 -8.03 -7.64 -4.03
CA SER A 11 -7.90 -8.71 -5.03
C SER A 11 -8.73 -9.94 -4.64
N PRO A 12 -8.93 -10.91 -5.59
CA PRO A 12 -9.64 -12.14 -5.25
C PRO A 12 -8.98 -12.96 -4.14
N ASN A 13 -7.69 -12.79 -3.92
CA ASN A 13 -6.93 -13.48 -2.86
C ASN A 13 -6.86 -12.69 -1.58
N TYR A 14 -7.67 -11.63 -1.43
CA TYR A 14 -7.70 -10.74 -0.26
C TYR A 14 -6.43 -9.93 -0.05
N GLU A 15 -5.61 -9.79 -1.07
CA GLU A 15 -4.50 -8.84 -1.04
C GLU A 15 -5.06 -7.44 -1.26
N LEU A 16 -4.48 -6.45 -0.58
CA LEU A 16 -5.04 -5.09 -0.59
C LEU A 16 -4.04 -4.08 -1.11
N ILE A 17 -4.57 -2.98 -1.67
CA ILE A 17 -3.86 -1.70 -1.71
C ILE A 17 -4.59 -0.77 -0.74
N LYS A 18 -3.81 -0.15 0.15
CA LYS A 18 -4.25 0.86 1.10
C LYS A 18 -3.36 2.10 0.98
N GLY A 19 -3.72 3.15 1.66
CA GLY A 19 -2.87 4.33 1.77
C GLY A 19 -3.32 5.52 0.94
N GLY A 20 -4.53 5.50 0.38
CA GLY A 20 -5.09 6.69 -0.27
C GLY A 20 -5.11 7.89 0.67
N GLY A 21 -5.35 7.67 1.95
CA GLY A 21 -5.28 8.71 2.98
C GLY A 21 -3.89 8.94 3.55
N GLY A 22 -2.88 8.19 3.12
CA GLY A 22 -1.49 8.36 3.58
C GLY A 22 -1.18 7.76 4.94
N ALA A 23 -2.03 6.87 5.47
CA ALA A 23 -1.86 6.28 6.79
C ALA A 23 -1.53 4.79 6.76
N HIS A 24 -1.08 4.27 5.61
CA HIS A 24 -0.87 2.84 5.43
C HIS A 24 0.21 2.26 6.34
N THR A 25 1.24 3.03 6.68
CA THR A 25 2.29 2.56 7.58
C THR A 25 1.73 2.25 8.97
N ARG A 26 0.98 3.18 9.56
CA ARG A 26 0.31 2.96 10.84
C ARG A 26 -0.70 1.83 10.75
N GLU A 27 -1.47 1.79 9.68
CA GLU A 27 -2.49 0.75 9.48
C GLU A 27 -1.86 -0.63 9.39
N LYS A 28 -0.72 -0.74 8.72
CA LYS A 28 -0.02 -2.02 8.62
C LYS A 28 0.54 -2.46 9.97
N ILE A 29 1.06 -1.54 10.76
CA ILE A 29 1.53 -1.83 12.13
C ILE A 29 0.37 -2.36 12.97
N VAL A 30 -0.78 -1.69 12.93
CA VAL A 30 -1.96 -2.10 13.70
C VAL A 30 -2.46 -3.47 13.23
N ALA A 31 -2.53 -3.70 11.92
CA ALA A 31 -2.93 -4.99 11.37
C ALA A 31 -2.00 -6.11 11.82
N SER A 32 -0.69 -5.84 11.82
CA SER A 32 0.32 -6.83 12.25
C SER A 32 0.20 -7.18 13.72
N ALA A 33 -0.21 -6.23 14.56
CA ALA A 33 -0.35 -6.42 15.99
C ALA A 33 -1.70 -7.03 16.38
N SER A 34 -2.64 -7.14 15.44
CA SER A 34 -4.00 -7.59 15.73
C SER A 34 -4.13 -9.10 15.60
N ASN A 35 -5.03 -9.66 16.41
CA ASN A 35 -5.36 -11.08 16.34
C ASN A 35 -6.14 -11.40 15.06
N GLU A 36 -6.97 -10.47 14.62
CA GLU A 36 -7.81 -10.66 13.46
C GLU A 36 -7.98 -9.33 12.73
N PHE A 37 -7.73 -9.34 11.43
CA PHE A 37 -7.91 -8.20 10.54
C PHE A 37 -9.13 -8.47 9.66
N VAL A 38 -10.11 -7.55 9.68
CA VAL A 38 -11.32 -7.62 8.86
C VAL A 38 -11.36 -6.38 7.97
N CYS A 39 -11.54 -6.59 6.68
CA CYS A 39 -11.65 -5.49 5.72
C CYS A 39 -13.11 -5.29 5.33
N ILE A 40 -13.57 -4.04 5.37
CA ILE A 40 -14.93 -3.68 4.95
C ILE A 40 -14.81 -2.67 3.82
N VAL A 41 -15.37 -3.02 2.65
CA VAL A 41 -15.33 -2.18 1.46
C VAL A 41 -16.68 -2.21 0.76
N ASP A 42 -16.93 -1.24 -0.11
CA ASP A 42 -18.00 -1.36 -1.09
C ASP A 42 -17.49 -2.12 -2.32
N GLU A 43 -18.42 -2.58 -3.16
CA GLU A 43 -18.08 -3.44 -4.29
C GLU A 43 -17.18 -2.77 -5.32
N THR A 44 -17.13 -1.44 -5.36
CA THR A 44 -16.26 -0.73 -6.30
C THR A 44 -14.78 -0.92 -6.03
N LYS A 45 -14.44 -1.40 -4.82
CA LYS A 45 -13.06 -1.65 -4.43
C LYS A 45 -12.55 -3.03 -4.85
N LEU A 46 -13.43 -3.92 -5.28
CA LEU A 46 -13.05 -5.25 -5.73
C LEU A 46 -12.44 -5.17 -7.12
N VAL A 47 -11.26 -5.72 -7.29
CA VAL A 47 -10.52 -5.70 -8.56
C VAL A 47 -10.05 -7.10 -8.91
N SER A 48 -9.86 -7.37 -10.20
CA SER A 48 -9.30 -8.64 -10.65
C SER A 48 -7.78 -8.68 -10.43
N GLN A 49 -7.13 -7.53 -10.48
CA GLN A 49 -5.69 -7.40 -10.25
C GLN A 49 -5.40 -6.03 -9.63
N LEU A 50 -4.51 -6.00 -8.64
CA LEU A 50 -4.09 -4.76 -8.00
C LEU A 50 -3.28 -3.89 -8.96
N GLY A 51 -3.35 -2.57 -8.79
CA GLY A 51 -2.47 -1.63 -9.48
C GLY A 51 -3.16 -0.56 -10.29
N ALA A 52 -4.50 -0.61 -10.44
CA ALA A 52 -5.24 0.48 -11.07
C ALA A 52 -5.24 1.71 -10.17
N PHE A 53 -5.38 1.51 -8.86
CA PHE A 53 -5.22 2.58 -7.88
C PHE A 53 -3.72 2.83 -7.69
N PRO A 54 -3.25 4.09 -7.68
CA PRO A 54 -1.81 4.36 -7.49
C PRO A 54 -1.34 3.85 -6.13
N LEU A 55 -0.24 3.11 -6.14
CA LEU A 55 0.32 2.49 -4.93
C LEU A 55 1.09 3.53 -4.11
N PRO A 56 0.66 3.81 -2.87
CA PRO A 56 1.41 4.72 -2.02
C PRO A 56 2.67 4.06 -1.47
N VAL A 57 3.79 4.78 -1.53
CA VAL A 57 5.06 4.34 -0.94
C VAL A 57 5.55 5.47 -0.05
N GLU A 58 5.63 5.21 1.24
CA GLU A 58 6.15 6.18 2.21
C GLU A 58 7.68 6.13 2.22
N VAL A 59 8.30 7.29 2.13
CA VAL A 59 9.76 7.41 2.03
C VAL A 59 10.26 8.47 2.99
N LEU A 60 11.49 8.28 3.49
CA LEU A 60 12.18 9.35 4.19
C LEU A 60 12.39 10.50 3.19
N PRO A 61 12.17 11.77 3.60
CA PRO A 61 12.30 12.89 2.67
C PRO A 61 13.63 12.92 1.93
N GLU A 62 14.73 12.61 2.62
CA GLU A 62 16.06 12.60 2.05
C GLU A 62 16.29 11.50 1.01
N SER A 63 15.47 10.46 1.00
CA SER A 63 15.60 9.33 0.07
C SER A 63 14.63 9.40 -1.11
N ARG A 64 13.79 10.42 -1.19
CA ARG A 64 12.73 10.49 -2.20
C ARG A 64 13.24 10.30 -3.62
N SER A 65 14.32 11.00 -3.98
CA SER A 65 14.87 10.91 -5.35
C SER A 65 15.47 9.53 -5.63
N LEU A 66 16.17 8.94 -4.66
CA LEU A 66 16.74 7.60 -4.81
C LEU A 66 15.64 6.58 -5.02
N VAL A 67 14.62 6.60 -4.15
CA VAL A 67 13.51 5.64 -4.24
C VAL A 67 12.75 5.81 -5.55
N ALA A 68 12.50 7.06 -5.98
CA ALA A 68 11.83 7.31 -7.24
C ALA A 68 12.59 6.70 -8.42
N ARG A 69 13.92 6.86 -8.46
CA ARG A 69 14.73 6.25 -9.52
C ARG A 69 14.66 4.72 -9.51
N LYS A 70 14.68 4.11 -8.33
CA LYS A 70 14.55 2.65 -8.20
C LYS A 70 13.21 2.17 -8.72
N ILE A 71 12.14 2.89 -8.39
CA ILE A 71 10.79 2.55 -8.85
C ILE A 71 10.69 2.65 -10.37
N VAL A 72 11.30 3.69 -10.97
CA VAL A 72 11.34 3.80 -12.43
C VAL A 72 12.06 2.59 -13.05
N SER A 73 13.15 2.13 -12.44
CA SER A 73 13.87 0.96 -12.92
C SER A 73 13.05 -0.33 -12.81
N MET A 74 12.04 -0.35 -11.95
CA MET A 74 11.09 -1.46 -11.82
C MET A 74 9.92 -1.36 -12.78
N GLY A 75 9.85 -0.32 -13.59
CA GLY A 75 8.77 -0.08 -14.55
C GLY A 75 7.65 0.81 -14.05
N GLY A 76 7.75 1.32 -12.84
CA GLY A 76 6.71 2.18 -12.25
C GLY A 76 6.88 3.65 -12.61
N THR A 77 5.82 4.41 -12.38
CA THR A 77 5.79 5.86 -12.57
C THR A 77 5.50 6.51 -11.21
N PRO A 78 6.54 6.92 -10.47
CA PRO A 78 6.35 7.54 -9.17
C PRO A 78 5.94 9.01 -9.30
N ILE A 79 4.91 9.39 -8.55
CA ILE A 79 4.41 10.77 -8.50
C ILE A 79 4.47 11.24 -7.06
N TYR A 80 5.25 12.30 -6.83
CA TYR A 80 5.35 12.88 -5.50
C TYR A 80 3.99 13.46 -5.07
N ARG A 81 3.53 13.07 -3.86
CA ARG A 81 2.29 13.61 -3.29
C ARG A 81 2.61 14.97 -2.69
N THR A 82 2.47 16.01 -3.50
CA THR A 82 2.84 17.39 -3.14
C THR A 82 2.01 17.90 -1.98
N GLY A 83 2.67 18.53 -1.00
CA GLY A 83 2.00 19.17 0.12
C GLY A 83 1.49 18.20 1.18
N PHE A 84 1.85 16.94 1.11
CA PHE A 84 1.42 15.92 2.07
C PHE A 84 2.61 15.44 2.90
N ILE A 85 2.43 15.42 4.22
CA ILE A 85 3.41 14.87 5.17
C ILE A 85 2.67 13.83 6.00
N THR A 86 3.26 12.63 6.15
CA THR A 86 2.67 11.57 6.94
C THR A 86 2.71 11.90 8.43
N ASP A 87 1.94 11.14 9.22
CA ASP A 87 1.96 11.28 10.68
C ASP A 87 3.36 11.04 11.25
N GLN A 88 4.20 10.26 10.57
CA GLN A 88 5.57 9.99 10.97
C GLN A 88 6.56 11.05 10.47
N GLY A 89 6.08 12.08 9.77
CA GLY A 89 6.93 13.16 9.25
C GLY A 89 7.59 12.87 7.91
N ASN A 90 7.10 11.88 7.18
CA ASN A 90 7.67 11.44 5.91
C ASN A 90 6.84 11.87 4.72
N GLU A 91 7.34 11.56 3.51
CA GLU A 91 6.69 11.90 2.25
C GLU A 91 6.15 10.64 1.58
N ILE A 92 5.29 10.82 0.58
CA ILE A 92 4.70 9.72 -0.17
C ILE A 92 4.95 9.89 -1.67
N LEU A 93 5.34 8.80 -2.31
CA LEU A 93 5.30 8.64 -3.76
C LEU A 93 4.08 7.78 -4.10
N ASP A 94 3.20 8.29 -4.96
CA ASP A 94 2.09 7.50 -5.50
C ASP A 94 2.56 6.88 -6.81
N VAL A 95 2.59 5.55 -6.87
CA VAL A 95 3.23 4.82 -7.97
C VAL A 95 2.16 4.22 -8.89
N LYS A 96 2.23 4.60 -10.17
CA LYS A 96 1.40 4.04 -11.24
C LYS A 96 2.22 3.07 -12.08
N ASP A 97 1.52 2.31 -12.92
CA ASP A 97 2.10 1.50 -13.99
C ASP A 97 3.02 0.37 -13.52
N LEU A 98 3.06 0.10 -12.21
CA LEU A 98 3.84 -0.99 -11.68
C LEU A 98 3.06 -2.29 -11.85
N ASP A 99 3.74 -3.35 -12.33
CA ASP A 99 3.13 -4.68 -12.42
C ASP A 99 3.06 -5.29 -11.02
N ILE A 100 1.84 -5.42 -10.49
CA ILE A 100 1.58 -6.00 -9.17
C ILE A 100 0.85 -7.34 -9.32
N SER A 101 1.17 -8.12 -10.35
CA SER A 101 0.58 -9.43 -10.54
C SER A 101 1.03 -10.43 -9.46
N ASN A 102 2.18 -10.18 -8.83
CA ASN A 102 2.63 -10.92 -7.65
C ASN A 102 2.79 -9.94 -6.48
N PRO A 103 1.70 -9.66 -5.74
CA PRO A 103 1.74 -8.62 -4.71
C PRO A 103 2.75 -8.86 -3.60
N GLU A 104 2.92 -10.11 -3.13
CA GLU A 104 3.92 -10.40 -2.09
C GLU A 104 5.32 -10.02 -2.53
N ALA A 105 5.70 -10.36 -3.77
CA ALA A 105 7.01 -10.07 -4.29
C ALA A 105 7.26 -8.56 -4.38
N ILE A 106 6.28 -7.81 -4.84
CA ILE A 106 6.40 -6.36 -4.99
C ILE A 106 6.42 -5.67 -3.62
N GLU A 107 5.61 -6.14 -2.68
CA GLU A 107 5.64 -5.60 -1.32
C GLU A 107 7.05 -5.74 -0.72
N ALA A 108 7.65 -6.91 -0.84
CA ALA A 108 8.98 -7.19 -0.33
C ALA A 108 10.07 -6.39 -1.05
N LEU A 109 10.01 -6.31 -2.38
CA LEU A 109 10.99 -5.57 -3.17
C LEU A 109 10.99 -4.08 -2.84
N LEU A 110 9.83 -3.47 -2.71
CA LEU A 110 9.73 -2.05 -2.39
C LEU A 110 10.26 -1.78 -0.98
N ASN A 111 9.91 -2.60 -0.01
CA ASN A 111 10.35 -2.39 1.37
C ASN A 111 11.85 -2.67 1.55
N ASN A 112 12.48 -3.31 0.59
CA ASN A 112 13.92 -3.55 0.61
C ASN A 112 14.74 -2.41 0.01
N ILE A 113 14.12 -1.39 -0.54
CA ILE A 113 14.82 -0.20 -1.06
C ILE A 113 15.20 0.70 0.12
N PRO A 114 16.48 1.09 0.24
CA PRO A 114 16.88 2.01 1.30
C PRO A 114 16.06 3.30 1.28
N GLY A 115 15.52 3.68 2.43
CA GLY A 115 14.73 4.89 2.57
C GLY A 115 13.23 4.68 2.43
N VAL A 116 12.77 3.52 1.99
CA VAL A 116 11.34 3.17 2.03
C VAL A 116 10.96 2.83 3.46
N VAL A 117 9.92 3.49 3.96
CA VAL A 117 9.36 3.20 5.28
C VAL A 117 8.37 2.04 5.18
N ASP A 118 7.41 2.16 4.28
CA ASP A 118 6.46 1.09 3.97
C ASP A 118 5.69 1.43 2.70
N ASN A 119 5.00 0.44 2.15
CA ASN A 119 4.16 0.63 0.98
C ASN A 119 2.74 0.14 1.25
N GLY A 120 1.83 0.51 0.36
CA GLY A 120 0.40 0.25 0.53
C GLY A 120 -0.06 -1.15 0.15
N ILE A 121 0.83 -2.06 -0.25
CA ILE A 121 0.43 -3.45 -0.51
C ILE A 121 0.32 -4.20 0.81
N PHE A 122 -0.82 -4.85 1.03
CA PHE A 122 -1.05 -5.74 2.18
C PHE A 122 -1.24 -7.16 1.66
N ALA A 123 -0.14 -7.84 1.38
CA ALA A 123 -0.13 -9.20 0.87
C ALA A 123 0.42 -10.20 1.89
N PHE A 124 1.42 -9.80 2.67
CA PHE A 124 1.90 -10.62 3.78
C PHE A 124 0.92 -10.61 4.95
N ASN A 125 0.25 -9.48 5.15
CA ASN A 125 -0.65 -9.27 6.26
C ASN A 125 -2.04 -8.96 5.72
N LYS A 126 -2.72 -10.00 5.23
CA LYS A 126 -4.03 -9.89 4.60
C LYS A 126 -5.15 -10.02 5.62
N PRO A 127 -6.33 -9.46 5.33
CA PRO A 127 -7.49 -9.71 6.18
C PRO A 127 -7.94 -11.16 6.09
N LYS A 128 -8.50 -11.67 7.20
CA LYS A 128 -9.15 -12.99 7.21
C LYS A 128 -10.50 -12.95 6.53
N LYS A 129 -11.18 -11.80 6.61
CA LYS A 129 -12.50 -11.62 6.03
C LYS A 129 -12.56 -10.31 5.27
N VAL A 130 -13.28 -10.32 4.18
CA VAL A 130 -13.64 -9.10 3.43
C VAL A 130 -15.14 -9.05 3.38
N LEU A 131 -15.70 -8.01 3.99
CA LEU A 131 -17.14 -7.76 3.98
C LEU A 131 -17.44 -6.69 2.94
N VAL A 132 -18.35 -6.99 2.04
CA VAL A 132 -18.64 -6.14 0.88
C VAL A 132 -20.04 -5.56 1.03
N SER A 133 -20.15 -4.24 1.01
CA SER A 133 -21.45 -3.57 0.95
C SER A 133 -21.78 -3.26 -0.51
N SER A 134 -23.04 -3.34 -0.83
CA SER A 134 -23.53 -3.02 -2.18
C SER A 134 -24.13 -1.62 -2.25
#